data_0d83247238a7eb291460f583a2834c5c
#
_entry.id   0d83247238a7eb291460f583a2834c5c
#
_cell.length_a   1.000
_cell.length_b   1.000
_cell.length_c   1.000
_cell.angle_alpha   90.00
_cell.angle_beta   90.00
_cell.angle_gamma   90.00
#
_symmetry.space_group_name_H-M   'P 1'
#
loop_
_entity.id
_entity.type
_entity.pdbx_description
1 polymer ?
#
loop_
_entity_poly.entity_id
_entity_poly.type
_entity_poly.pdbx_seq_one_letter_code
_entity_poly.pdbx_strand_id
1 'polypeptide(L)'
;LAETASPAVRSREAQLAAVEGYRQEAASLLYNNPELTADTTRRQPDAAASSWNEWSAGIAQPFEIGGQQARRREVASASFDALSAEIEDARRQARADASLRFHAVLAAQRRVQVERRSVELFDSTAEAVAKRRSAGEDTRLDANVALIEAERARNALAVSQEHLLDARGELATVLRLPPAEMPEVNGDLGMASATALPYGLDQLLASAQSLPKQRALSSREEAARARVEVERASRYPDVTVGLNVGREGPGDGRERVTTLSVSVPLPLFKRNDAAIGQALSEATQAEIERASTARDAQAQVRRL
;
A
#
# COMPACT_ATOMS: atom_id res chain seq x y z
N LEU A 1 -2.41 -10.09 -15.83
CA LEU A 1 -1.17 -10.66 -15.30
C LEU A 1 -0.42 -9.68 -14.41
N ALA A 2 0.01 -8.51 -14.89
CA ALA A 2 0.80 -7.58 -14.10
C ALA A 2 0.14 -7.17 -12.77
N GLU A 3 -1.17 -6.90 -12.75
CA GLU A 3 -1.91 -6.53 -11.55
C GLU A 3 -1.96 -7.64 -10.50
N THR A 4 -2.22 -8.87 -10.94
CA THR A 4 -2.35 -10.03 -10.05
C THR A 4 -1.01 -10.58 -9.58
N ALA A 5 0.04 -10.40 -10.38
CA ALA A 5 1.39 -10.86 -10.09
C ALA A 5 2.21 -9.83 -9.27
N SER A 6 1.79 -8.55 -9.25
CA SER A 6 2.53 -7.48 -8.59
C SER A 6 2.64 -7.70 -7.08
N PRO A 7 3.88 -7.76 -6.52
CA PRO A 7 4.07 -7.88 -5.07
C PRO A 7 3.50 -6.69 -4.30
N ALA A 8 3.54 -5.49 -4.90
CA ALA A 8 2.99 -4.28 -4.30
C ALA A 8 1.46 -4.38 -4.12
N VAL A 9 0.74 -4.94 -5.10
CA VAL A 9 -0.70 -5.19 -5.00
C VAL A 9 -0.98 -6.25 -3.95
N ARG A 10 -0.32 -7.41 -4.05
CA ARG A 10 -0.53 -8.53 -3.11
C ARG A 10 -0.22 -8.17 -1.66
N SER A 11 0.83 -7.38 -1.44
CA SER A 11 1.18 -6.91 -0.09
C SER A 11 0.09 -6.01 0.51
N ARG A 12 -0.51 -5.12 -0.29
CA ARG A 12 -1.62 -4.29 0.18
C ARG A 12 -2.90 -5.08 0.36
N GLU A 13 -3.20 -6.01 -0.54
CA GLU A 13 -4.35 -6.92 -0.39
C GLU A 13 -4.24 -7.78 0.88
N ALA A 14 -3.04 -8.23 1.23
CA ALA A 14 -2.82 -8.96 2.49
C ALA A 14 -3.13 -8.11 3.75
N GLN A 15 -2.98 -6.78 3.68
CA GLN A 15 -3.32 -5.88 4.79
C GLN A 15 -4.83 -5.73 4.99
N LEU A 16 -5.67 -6.10 4.00
CA LEU A 16 -7.12 -6.03 4.14
C LEU A 16 -7.64 -6.83 5.33
N ALA A 17 -7.05 -8.00 5.60
CA ALA A 17 -7.45 -8.83 6.74
C ALA A 17 -7.26 -8.10 8.09
N ALA A 18 -6.18 -7.34 8.23
CA ALA A 18 -5.90 -6.58 9.45
C ALA A 18 -6.88 -5.40 9.61
N VAL A 19 -7.13 -4.65 8.53
CA VAL A 19 -8.05 -3.50 8.57
C VAL A 19 -9.50 -3.96 8.75
N GLU A 20 -9.89 -5.08 8.14
CA GLU A 20 -11.21 -5.68 8.33
C GLU A 20 -11.39 -6.20 9.77
N GLY A 21 -10.36 -6.85 10.34
CA GLY A 21 -10.35 -7.23 11.76
C GLY A 21 -10.55 -6.04 12.69
N TYR A 22 -9.83 -4.94 12.44
CA TYR A 22 -10.01 -3.71 13.20
C TYR A 22 -11.42 -3.11 13.04
N ARG A 23 -11.98 -3.18 11.83
CA ARG A 23 -13.37 -2.72 11.56
C ARG A 23 -14.40 -3.55 12.31
N GLN A 24 -14.22 -4.87 12.36
CA GLN A 24 -15.09 -5.78 13.12
C GLN A 24 -15.00 -5.51 14.63
N GLU A 25 -13.80 -5.29 15.15
CA GLU A 25 -13.56 -4.94 16.55
C GLU A 25 -14.24 -3.60 16.90
N ALA A 26 -14.05 -2.57 16.06
CA ALA A 26 -14.70 -1.27 16.24
C ALA A 26 -16.24 -1.32 16.11
N ALA A 27 -16.79 -2.30 15.39
CA ALA A 27 -18.23 -2.50 15.23
C ALA A 27 -18.88 -3.22 16.42
N SER A 28 -18.10 -3.83 17.33
CA SER A 28 -18.62 -4.53 18.51
C SER A 28 -19.58 -3.65 19.33
N LEU A 29 -20.50 -4.25 20.06
CA LEU A 29 -21.47 -3.52 20.90
C LEU A 29 -20.77 -2.82 22.07
N LEU A 30 -19.83 -3.50 22.69
CA LEU A 30 -18.97 -3.02 23.76
C LEU A 30 -17.52 -3.27 23.34
N TYR A 31 -16.64 -2.29 23.53
CA TYR A 31 -15.22 -2.44 23.17
C TYR A 31 -14.48 -3.30 24.18
N ASN A 32 -14.75 -3.06 25.47
CA ASN A 32 -14.10 -3.79 26.56
C ASN A 32 -14.86 -5.08 26.85
N ASN A 33 -14.12 -6.17 27.02
CA ASN A 33 -14.71 -7.45 27.45
C ASN A 33 -15.11 -7.41 28.92
N PRO A 34 -16.15 -8.16 29.33
CA PRO A 34 -16.45 -8.37 30.73
C PRO A 34 -15.32 -9.15 31.43
N GLU A 35 -15.02 -8.78 32.62
CA GLU A 35 -14.06 -9.44 33.49
C GLU A 35 -14.81 -10.34 34.48
N LEU A 36 -14.44 -11.61 34.54
CA LEU A 36 -14.92 -12.57 35.53
C LEU A 36 -13.90 -12.66 36.65
N THR A 37 -14.36 -12.43 37.87
CA THR A 37 -13.53 -12.55 39.08
C THR A 37 -14.02 -13.70 39.95
N ALA A 38 -13.10 -14.42 40.57
CA ALA A 38 -13.41 -15.44 41.55
C ALA A 38 -12.34 -15.40 42.66
N ASP A 39 -12.78 -15.16 43.85
CA ASP A 39 -11.92 -14.99 45.01
C ASP A 39 -12.26 -16.04 46.08
N THR A 40 -11.24 -16.51 46.74
CA THR A 40 -11.39 -17.33 47.96
C THR A 40 -10.50 -16.77 49.07
N THR A 41 -11.10 -16.49 50.21
CA THR A 41 -10.40 -15.92 51.35
C THR A 41 -10.53 -16.85 52.55
N ARG A 42 -9.37 -17.23 53.12
CA ARG A 42 -9.33 -17.95 54.38
C ARG A 42 -9.19 -16.95 55.50
N ARG A 43 -10.18 -16.90 56.39
CA ARG A 43 -10.13 -16.10 57.62
C ARG A 43 -9.67 -16.93 58.80
N GLN A 44 -8.73 -16.43 59.55
CA GLN A 44 -8.19 -17.06 60.74
C GLN A 44 -8.24 -15.99 61.85
N PRO A 45 -9.19 -16.07 62.76
CA PRO A 45 -9.29 -15.12 63.89
C PRO A 45 -8.18 -15.35 64.91
N ASP A 46 -7.82 -14.26 65.67
CA ASP A 46 -6.74 -14.20 66.67
C ASP A 46 -7.16 -14.98 67.87
N ALA A 47 -7.61 -15.85 68.20
CA ALA A 47 -7.77 -16.69 69.39
C ALA A 47 -8.85 -17.79 69.21
N ALA A 48 -8.46 -19.03 69.42
CA ALA A 48 -9.26 -20.21 69.68
C ALA A 48 -10.51 -20.52 68.82
N ALA A 49 -10.81 -19.66 67.85
CA ALA A 49 -11.90 -19.87 66.90
C ALA A 49 -11.44 -20.58 65.65
N SER A 50 -12.28 -21.46 65.12
CA SER A 50 -12.00 -22.23 63.89
C SER A 50 -11.87 -21.33 62.66
N SER A 51 -10.84 -21.56 61.81
CA SER A 51 -10.73 -20.88 60.53
C SER A 51 -11.86 -21.31 59.59
N TRP A 52 -12.31 -20.38 58.76
CA TRP A 52 -13.32 -20.66 57.72
C TRP A 52 -12.90 -20.08 56.38
N ASN A 53 -13.46 -20.61 55.30
CA ASN A 53 -13.24 -20.13 53.93
C ASN A 53 -14.48 -19.34 53.45
N GLU A 54 -14.22 -18.19 52.92
CA GLU A 54 -15.18 -17.37 52.19
C GLU A 54 -14.91 -17.45 50.70
N TRP A 55 -15.91 -17.28 49.89
CA TRP A 55 -15.72 -17.21 48.45
C TRP A 55 -16.62 -16.16 47.85
N SER A 56 -16.15 -15.54 46.79
CA SER A 56 -16.93 -14.65 45.96
C SER A 56 -16.67 -14.89 44.47
N ALA A 57 -17.68 -14.62 43.68
CA ALA A 57 -17.58 -14.64 42.22
C ALA A 57 -18.34 -13.42 41.69
N GLY A 58 -17.76 -12.78 40.70
CA GLY A 58 -18.33 -11.56 40.15
C GLY A 58 -18.05 -11.38 38.66
N ILE A 59 -18.82 -10.50 38.07
CA ILE A 59 -18.61 -10.02 36.71
C ILE A 59 -18.53 -8.50 36.73
N ALA A 60 -17.56 -7.93 36.05
CA ALA A 60 -17.39 -6.49 35.92
C ALA A 60 -17.32 -6.11 34.45
N GLN A 61 -18.02 -5.06 34.05
CA GLN A 61 -18.05 -4.55 32.69
C GLN A 61 -17.65 -3.09 32.66
N PRO A 62 -16.52 -2.76 32.00
CA PRO A 62 -16.17 -1.38 31.71
C PRO A 62 -17.02 -0.82 30.56
N PHE A 63 -17.53 0.40 30.74
CA PHE A 63 -18.29 1.14 29.73
C PHE A 63 -17.56 2.43 29.37
N GLU A 64 -17.35 2.63 28.11
CA GLU A 64 -16.83 3.89 27.57
C GLU A 64 -17.93 4.95 27.55
N ILE A 65 -17.70 6.08 28.20
CA ILE A 65 -18.69 7.17 28.30
C ILE A 65 -18.32 8.40 27.45
N GLY A 66 -17.09 8.47 26.93
CA GLY A 66 -16.58 9.61 26.14
C GLY A 66 -16.87 9.52 24.64
N GLY A 67 -17.61 8.52 24.18
CA GLY A 67 -17.90 8.34 22.74
C GLY A 67 -16.74 7.74 21.93
N GLN A 68 -15.75 7.16 22.59
CA GLN A 68 -14.55 6.58 22.00
C GLN A 68 -14.88 5.57 20.90
N GLN A 69 -15.89 4.72 21.11
CA GLN A 69 -16.26 3.68 20.16
C GLN A 69 -16.80 4.24 18.84
N ALA A 70 -17.59 5.31 18.89
CA ALA A 70 -18.08 5.96 17.66
C ALA A 70 -16.89 6.50 16.84
N ARG A 71 -15.92 7.11 17.49
CA ARG A 71 -14.70 7.62 16.84
C ARG A 71 -13.81 6.51 16.29
N ARG A 72 -13.69 5.36 17.00
CA ARG A 72 -12.98 4.19 16.46
C ARG A 72 -13.62 3.64 15.20
N ARG A 73 -14.95 3.65 15.08
CA ARG A 73 -15.66 3.27 13.85
C ARG A 73 -15.33 4.21 12.69
N GLU A 74 -15.23 5.52 12.95
CA GLU A 74 -14.81 6.49 11.94
C GLU A 74 -13.38 6.22 11.49
N VAL A 75 -12.44 5.99 12.42
CA VAL A 75 -11.04 5.60 12.09
C VAL A 75 -11.00 4.33 11.26
N ALA A 76 -11.74 3.30 11.67
CA ALA A 76 -11.76 2.00 10.99
C ALA A 76 -12.31 2.12 9.57
N SER A 77 -13.40 2.86 9.37
CA SER A 77 -13.97 3.12 8.04
C SER A 77 -13.00 3.86 7.15
N ALA A 78 -12.46 5.00 7.61
CA ALA A 78 -11.52 5.80 6.83
C ALA A 78 -10.22 5.04 6.51
N SER A 79 -9.74 4.18 7.42
CA SER A 79 -8.58 3.33 7.18
C SER A 79 -8.84 2.26 6.12
N PHE A 80 -10.04 1.68 6.11
CA PHE A 80 -10.47 0.73 5.08
C PHE A 80 -10.57 1.40 3.71
N ASP A 81 -11.16 2.59 3.64
CA ASP A 81 -11.29 3.37 2.40
C ASP A 81 -9.92 3.79 1.87
N ALA A 82 -9.00 4.18 2.75
CA ALA A 82 -7.62 4.51 2.40
C ALA A 82 -6.90 3.30 1.77
N LEU A 83 -6.94 2.14 2.43
CA LEU A 83 -6.29 0.92 1.92
C LEU A 83 -6.91 0.45 0.61
N SER A 84 -8.24 0.54 0.47
CA SER A 84 -8.93 0.20 -0.77
C SER A 84 -8.48 1.07 -1.93
N ALA A 85 -8.35 2.38 -1.72
CA ALA A 85 -7.85 3.32 -2.72
C ALA A 85 -6.35 3.09 -3.01
N GLU A 86 -5.54 2.68 -2.02
CA GLU A 86 -4.14 2.31 -2.24
C GLU A 86 -3.98 1.05 -3.09
N ILE A 87 -4.87 0.06 -2.92
CA ILE A 87 -4.88 -1.13 -3.77
C ILE A 87 -5.21 -0.76 -5.21
N GLU A 88 -6.20 0.13 -5.42
CA GLU A 88 -6.51 0.63 -6.76
C GLU A 88 -5.33 1.39 -7.39
N ASP A 89 -4.64 2.23 -6.62
CA ASP A 89 -3.45 2.95 -7.13
C ASP A 89 -2.31 1.99 -7.46
N ALA A 90 -2.06 0.98 -6.62
CA ALA A 90 -1.05 -0.04 -6.89
C ALA A 90 -1.36 -0.84 -8.16
N ARG A 91 -2.62 -1.19 -8.39
CA ARG A 91 -3.06 -1.85 -9.62
C ARG A 91 -2.88 -0.94 -10.84
N ARG A 92 -3.23 0.34 -10.73
CA ARG A 92 -3.03 1.34 -11.78
C ARG A 92 -1.55 1.48 -12.14
N GLN A 93 -0.68 1.57 -11.13
CA GLN A 93 0.77 1.67 -11.33
C GLN A 93 1.34 0.41 -11.99
N ALA A 94 0.93 -0.79 -11.53
CA ALA A 94 1.36 -2.05 -12.13
C ALA A 94 0.95 -2.17 -13.62
N ARG A 95 -0.25 -1.71 -13.98
CA ARG A 95 -0.69 -1.63 -15.39
C ARG A 95 0.16 -0.66 -16.20
N ALA A 96 0.42 0.52 -15.66
CA ALA A 96 1.18 1.56 -16.35
C ALA A 96 2.63 1.10 -16.61
N ASP A 97 3.27 0.49 -15.61
CA ASP A 97 4.62 -0.04 -15.74
C ASP A 97 4.69 -1.18 -16.78
N ALA A 98 3.77 -2.14 -16.71
CA ALA A 98 3.68 -3.21 -17.70
C ALA A 98 3.46 -2.68 -19.13
N SER A 99 2.61 -1.66 -19.30
CA SER A 99 2.38 -1.02 -20.59
C SER A 99 3.64 -0.34 -21.12
N LEU A 100 4.37 0.38 -20.25
CA LEU A 100 5.63 1.03 -20.62
C LEU A 100 6.67 0.00 -21.11
N ARG A 101 6.87 -1.10 -20.35
CA ARG A 101 7.81 -2.17 -20.72
C ARG A 101 7.38 -2.90 -21.98
N PHE A 102 6.08 -3.12 -22.18
CA PHE A 102 5.53 -3.69 -23.40
C PHE A 102 5.91 -2.86 -24.64
N HIS A 103 5.69 -1.53 -24.59
CA HIS A 103 6.06 -0.65 -25.70
C HIS A 103 7.57 -0.53 -25.89
N ALA A 104 8.36 -0.64 -24.81
CA ALA A 104 9.81 -0.68 -24.90
C ALA A 104 10.29 -1.92 -25.70
N VAL A 105 9.68 -3.09 -25.48
CA VAL A 105 9.99 -4.30 -26.29
C VAL A 105 9.62 -4.10 -27.74
N LEU A 106 8.43 -3.54 -28.05
CA LEU A 106 8.03 -3.25 -29.43
C LEU A 106 9.02 -2.30 -30.12
N ALA A 107 9.47 -1.25 -29.42
CA ALA A 107 10.45 -0.30 -29.93
C ALA A 107 11.80 -0.98 -30.22
N ALA A 108 12.28 -1.83 -29.31
CA ALA A 108 13.50 -2.59 -29.49
C ALA A 108 13.41 -3.58 -30.66
N GLN A 109 12.27 -4.28 -30.81
CA GLN A 109 12.01 -5.15 -31.96
C GLN A 109 12.07 -4.37 -33.28
N ARG A 110 11.46 -3.19 -33.32
CA ARG A 110 11.49 -2.33 -34.51
C ARG A 110 12.90 -1.86 -34.83
N ARG A 111 13.68 -1.50 -33.80
CA ARG A 111 15.08 -1.13 -33.95
C ARG A 111 15.90 -2.26 -34.58
N VAL A 112 15.78 -3.48 -34.08
CA VAL A 112 16.46 -4.66 -34.68
C VAL A 112 16.10 -4.86 -36.16
N GLN A 113 14.83 -4.65 -36.52
CA GLN A 113 14.41 -4.74 -37.93
C GLN A 113 15.08 -3.66 -38.81
N VAL A 114 15.20 -2.42 -38.30
CA VAL A 114 15.86 -1.32 -39.01
C VAL A 114 17.36 -1.64 -39.20
N GLU A 115 18.05 -2.03 -38.12
CA GLU A 115 19.48 -2.35 -38.18
C GLU A 115 19.77 -3.54 -39.06
N ARG A 116 18.89 -4.56 -39.12
CA ARG A 116 19.01 -5.70 -40.04
C ARG A 116 18.97 -5.23 -41.49
N ARG A 117 18.04 -4.35 -41.85
CA ARG A 117 17.95 -3.77 -43.19
C ARG A 117 19.18 -2.92 -43.51
N SER A 118 19.73 -2.20 -42.51
CA SER A 118 20.97 -1.44 -42.69
C SER A 118 22.15 -2.36 -42.99
N VAL A 119 22.28 -3.49 -42.31
CA VAL A 119 23.32 -4.50 -42.62
C VAL A 119 23.18 -5.01 -44.05
N GLU A 120 21.97 -5.41 -44.48
CA GLU A 120 21.73 -5.86 -45.84
C GLU A 120 22.13 -4.82 -46.90
N LEU A 121 21.83 -3.53 -46.66
CA LEU A 121 22.19 -2.43 -47.54
C LEU A 121 23.70 -2.22 -47.59
N PHE A 122 24.38 -2.13 -46.43
CA PHE A 122 25.83 -1.86 -46.38
C PHE A 122 26.64 -3.05 -46.89
N ASP A 123 26.20 -4.31 -46.68
CA ASP A 123 26.84 -5.49 -47.22
C ASP A 123 26.72 -5.49 -48.74
N SER A 124 25.54 -5.23 -49.32
CA SER A 124 25.37 -5.15 -50.78
C SER A 124 26.18 -4.01 -51.40
N THR A 125 26.34 -2.88 -50.68
CA THR A 125 27.16 -1.76 -51.11
C THR A 125 28.64 -2.12 -51.09
N ALA A 126 29.13 -2.78 -50.05
CA ALA A 126 30.53 -3.24 -49.97
C ALA A 126 30.88 -4.24 -51.06
N GLU A 127 29.96 -5.18 -51.36
CA GLU A 127 30.13 -6.11 -52.48
C GLU A 127 30.19 -5.39 -53.84
N ALA A 128 29.32 -4.41 -54.09
CA ALA A 128 29.29 -3.62 -55.32
C ALA A 128 30.59 -2.82 -55.50
N VAL A 129 31.08 -2.16 -54.47
CA VAL A 129 32.35 -1.41 -54.49
C VAL A 129 33.54 -2.36 -54.69
N ALA A 130 33.54 -3.53 -54.05
CA ALA A 130 34.59 -4.55 -54.25
C ALA A 130 34.65 -5.04 -55.71
N LYS A 131 33.50 -5.28 -56.37
CA LYS A 131 33.40 -5.63 -57.80
C LYS A 131 33.92 -4.52 -58.68
N ARG A 132 33.53 -3.25 -58.49
CA ARG A 132 34.04 -2.10 -59.26
C ARG A 132 35.54 -1.90 -59.08
N ARG A 133 36.06 -2.09 -57.84
CA ARG A 133 37.49 -2.07 -57.62
C ARG A 133 38.25 -3.13 -58.44
N SER A 134 37.71 -4.34 -58.51
CA SER A 134 38.32 -5.40 -59.32
C SER A 134 38.32 -5.10 -60.83
N ALA A 135 37.35 -4.28 -61.30
CA ALA A 135 37.28 -3.76 -62.65
C ALA A 135 38.19 -2.52 -62.88
N GLY A 136 38.82 -1.99 -61.83
CA GLY A 136 39.66 -0.81 -61.90
C GLY A 136 38.94 0.54 -61.84
N GLU A 137 37.62 0.55 -61.48
CA GLU A 137 36.75 1.72 -61.44
C GLU A 137 36.78 2.42 -60.07
N ASP A 138 37.04 1.70 -58.97
CA ASP A 138 37.07 2.22 -57.62
C ASP A 138 38.46 2.05 -56.97
N THR A 139 38.78 2.92 -55.96
CA THR A 139 40.02 2.88 -55.24
C THR A 139 40.03 1.85 -54.10
N ARG A 140 41.23 1.47 -53.64
CA ARG A 140 41.37 0.64 -52.42
C ARG A 140 40.80 1.32 -51.18
N LEU A 141 40.86 2.67 -51.15
CA LEU A 141 40.28 3.43 -50.05
C LEU A 141 38.79 3.30 -50.02
N ASP A 142 38.11 3.46 -51.15
CA ASP A 142 36.65 3.33 -51.25
C ASP A 142 36.16 1.96 -50.79
N ALA A 143 36.87 0.88 -51.21
CA ALA A 143 36.55 -0.49 -50.79
C ALA A 143 36.73 -0.69 -49.27
N ASN A 144 37.78 -0.10 -48.67
CA ASN A 144 37.98 -0.19 -47.23
C ASN A 144 36.93 0.60 -46.45
N VAL A 145 36.54 1.80 -46.93
CA VAL A 145 35.48 2.61 -46.29
C VAL A 145 34.14 1.82 -46.34
N ALA A 146 33.77 1.25 -47.49
CA ALA A 146 32.53 0.46 -47.57
C ALA A 146 32.52 -0.75 -46.62
N LEU A 147 33.67 -1.43 -46.48
CA LEU A 147 33.81 -2.55 -45.55
C LEU A 147 33.67 -2.10 -44.09
N ILE A 148 34.29 -0.97 -43.70
CA ILE A 148 34.19 -0.42 -42.35
C ILE A 148 32.73 -0.06 -42.03
N GLU A 149 32.01 0.53 -42.98
CA GLU A 149 30.59 0.86 -42.75
C GLU A 149 29.71 -0.39 -42.62
N ALA A 150 29.97 -1.46 -43.39
CA ALA A 150 29.29 -2.73 -43.20
C ALA A 150 29.57 -3.36 -41.83
N GLU A 151 30.81 -3.35 -41.35
CA GLU A 151 31.14 -3.82 -40.00
C GLU A 151 30.51 -2.95 -38.87
N ARG A 152 30.41 -1.63 -39.06
CA ARG A 152 29.70 -0.76 -38.14
C ARG A 152 28.21 -1.08 -38.06
N ALA A 153 27.58 -1.37 -39.20
CA ALA A 153 26.19 -1.80 -39.27
C ALA A 153 25.95 -3.13 -38.53
N ARG A 154 26.86 -4.10 -38.70
CA ARG A 154 26.79 -5.40 -37.98
C ARG A 154 26.92 -5.20 -36.46
N ASN A 155 27.84 -4.34 -36.01
CA ASN A 155 27.98 -4.01 -34.61
C ASN A 155 26.70 -3.32 -34.06
N ALA A 156 26.10 -2.39 -34.81
CA ALA A 156 24.85 -1.74 -34.41
C ALA A 156 23.69 -2.75 -34.30
N LEU A 157 23.63 -3.72 -35.19
CA LEU A 157 22.66 -4.84 -35.12
C LEU A 157 22.88 -5.68 -33.85
N ALA A 158 24.13 -6.05 -33.53
CA ALA A 158 24.43 -6.82 -32.32
C ALA A 158 24.00 -6.07 -31.04
N VAL A 159 24.33 -4.80 -30.94
CA VAL A 159 23.90 -3.94 -29.80
C VAL A 159 22.38 -3.82 -29.72
N SER A 160 21.69 -3.69 -30.88
CA SER A 160 20.22 -3.63 -30.87
C SER A 160 19.55 -4.93 -30.45
N GLN A 161 20.18 -6.09 -30.78
CA GLN A 161 19.72 -7.40 -30.30
C GLN A 161 19.90 -7.57 -28.79
N GLU A 162 21.02 -7.10 -28.23
CA GLU A 162 21.24 -7.07 -26.78
C GLU A 162 20.17 -6.23 -26.08
N HIS A 163 19.92 -5.02 -26.56
CA HIS A 163 18.84 -4.17 -26.00
C HIS A 163 17.46 -4.82 -26.09
N LEU A 164 17.19 -5.61 -27.12
CA LEU A 164 15.92 -6.35 -27.22
C LEU A 164 15.83 -7.43 -26.13
N LEU A 165 16.91 -8.15 -25.87
CA LEU A 165 16.96 -9.15 -24.79
C LEU A 165 16.75 -8.50 -23.43
N ASP A 166 17.40 -7.37 -23.16
CA ASP A 166 17.23 -6.61 -21.93
C ASP A 166 15.78 -6.13 -21.74
N ALA A 167 15.18 -5.54 -22.77
CA ALA A 167 13.79 -5.09 -22.74
C ALA A 167 12.81 -6.23 -22.47
N ARG A 168 13.04 -7.43 -23.06
CA ARG A 168 12.24 -8.63 -22.79
C ARG A 168 12.42 -9.10 -21.33
N GLY A 169 13.66 -9.09 -20.82
CA GLY A 169 13.96 -9.42 -19.43
C GLY A 169 13.27 -8.50 -18.44
N GLU A 170 13.27 -7.19 -18.72
CA GLU A 170 12.55 -6.21 -17.91
C GLU A 170 11.04 -6.44 -17.92
N LEU A 171 10.45 -6.74 -19.08
CA LEU A 171 9.02 -7.08 -19.19
C LEU A 171 8.70 -8.37 -18.44
N ALA A 172 9.53 -9.42 -18.58
CA ALA A 172 9.38 -10.68 -17.86
C ALA A 172 9.39 -10.46 -16.35
N THR A 173 10.27 -9.58 -15.86
CA THR A 173 10.38 -9.20 -14.44
C THR A 173 9.09 -8.53 -13.92
N VAL A 174 8.53 -7.60 -14.67
CA VAL A 174 7.28 -6.92 -14.29
C VAL A 174 6.09 -7.88 -14.34
N LEU A 175 6.05 -8.78 -15.30
CA LEU A 175 5.02 -9.80 -15.42
C LEU A 175 5.21 -10.99 -14.46
N ARG A 176 6.35 -11.05 -13.75
CA ARG A 176 6.72 -12.15 -12.85
C ARG A 176 6.72 -13.52 -13.55
N LEU A 177 7.20 -13.55 -14.79
CA LEU A 177 7.37 -14.80 -15.51
C LEU A 177 8.56 -15.60 -14.95
N PRO A 178 8.56 -16.94 -15.12
CA PRO A 178 9.73 -17.75 -14.78
C PRO A 178 10.99 -17.25 -15.50
N PRO A 179 12.19 -17.35 -14.89
CA PRO A 179 13.43 -16.79 -15.47
C PRO A 179 13.79 -17.33 -16.87
N ALA A 180 13.28 -18.50 -17.22
CA ALA A 180 13.51 -19.11 -18.53
C ALA A 180 12.52 -18.63 -19.63
N GLU A 181 11.47 -17.91 -19.24
CA GLU A 181 10.44 -17.45 -20.17
C GLU A 181 10.70 -16.00 -20.58
N MET A 182 11.11 -15.81 -21.85
CA MET A 182 11.22 -14.49 -22.46
C MET A 182 9.95 -14.19 -23.27
N PRO A 183 9.17 -13.16 -22.89
CA PRO A 183 7.91 -12.88 -23.58
C PRO A 183 8.16 -12.41 -25.02
N GLU A 184 7.44 -13.02 -25.97
CA GLU A 184 7.30 -12.48 -27.30
C GLU A 184 6.11 -11.53 -27.35
N VAL A 185 6.34 -10.36 -27.90
CA VAL A 185 5.35 -9.30 -27.96
C VAL A 185 4.96 -9.07 -29.43
N ASN A 186 3.67 -9.10 -29.69
CA ASN A 186 3.12 -8.78 -31.00
C ASN A 186 2.30 -7.48 -30.90
N GLY A 187 2.57 -6.54 -31.79
CA GLY A 187 1.87 -5.27 -31.87
C GLY A 187 2.51 -4.34 -32.89
N ASP A 188 1.82 -3.28 -33.19
CA ASP A 188 2.36 -2.18 -33.99
C ASP A 188 2.54 -0.95 -33.08
N LEU A 189 3.71 -0.31 -33.21
CA LEU A 189 3.97 0.99 -32.58
C LEU A 189 3.18 2.10 -33.25
N GLY A 190 2.06 1.84 -33.87
CA GLY A 190 1.22 2.78 -34.60
C GLY A 190 1.79 4.18 -34.64
N MET A 191 2.08 4.74 -35.79
CA MET A 191 2.43 6.15 -35.85
C MET A 191 1.28 6.88 -35.14
N ALA A 192 1.54 7.33 -33.90
CA ALA A 192 0.62 8.25 -33.25
C ALA A 192 0.49 9.41 -34.26
N SER A 193 -0.57 9.36 -35.04
CA SER A 193 -0.96 10.50 -35.85
C SER A 193 -0.89 11.67 -34.86
N ALA A 194 -0.20 12.75 -35.23
CA ALA A 194 -0.06 13.95 -34.38
C ALA A 194 -1.42 14.65 -34.19
N THR A 195 -2.42 13.85 -33.94
CA THR A 195 -3.76 14.29 -33.58
C THR A 195 -3.65 14.87 -32.18
N ALA A 196 -4.07 16.12 -32.04
CA ALA A 196 -4.12 16.80 -30.75
C ALA A 196 -4.62 15.84 -29.66
N LEU A 197 -3.96 15.84 -28.50
CA LEU A 197 -4.37 15.01 -27.38
C LEU A 197 -5.89 15.22 -27.17
N PRO A 198 -6.67 14.13 -27.02
CA PRO A 198 -8.13 14.23 -26.91
C PRO A 198 -8.59 14.92 -25.63
N TYR A 199 -7.65 15.35 -24.78
CA TYR A 199 -7.90 15.94 -23.46
C TYR A 199 -7.30 17.33 -23.37
N GLY A 200 -8.10 18.31 -22.92
CA GLY A 200 -7.61 19.63 -22.54
C GLY A 200 -6.85 19.60 -21.22
N LEU A 201 -5.96 20.58 -21.01
CA LEU A 201 -5.17 20.71 -19.78
C LEU A 201 -6.05 20.71 -18.52
N ASP A 202 -7.19 21.43 -18.55
CA ASP A 202 -8.10 21.51 -17.40
C ASP A 202 -8.71 20.15 -17.06
N GLN A 203 -9.02 19.32 -18.07
CA GLN A 203 -9.51 17.95 -17.85
C GLN A 203 -8.44 17.05 -17.24
N LEU A 204 -7.19 17.19 -17.67
CA LEU A 204 -6.07 16.44 -17.10
C LEU A 204 -5.80 16.87 -15.65
N LEU A 205 -5.85 18.15 -15.35
CA LEU A 205 -5.70 18.66 -13.98
C LEU A 205 -6.83 18.18 -13.06
N ALA A 206 -8.07 18.16 -13.55
CA ALA A 206 -9.21 17.63 -12.81
C ALA A 206 -9.06 16.12 -12.57
N SER A 207 -8.63 15.36 -13.58
CA SER A 207 -8.37 13.94 -13.47
C SER A 207 -7.24 13.62 -12.47
N ALA A 208 -6.21 14.46 -12.41
CA ALA A 208 -5.12 14.30 -11.44
C ALA A 208 -5.59 14.42 -9.99
N GLN A 209 -6.62 15.22 -9.72
CA GLN A 209 -7.22 15.34 -8.39
C GLN A 209 -8.05 14.11 -7.98
N SER A 210 -8.61 13.39 -8.94
CA SER A 210 -9.44 12.20 -8.72
C SER A 210 -8.66 10.88 -8.71
N LEU A 211 -7.32 10.92 -8.82
CA LEU A 211 -6.48 9.73 -8.79
C LEU A 211 -6.70 8.91 -7.51
N PRO A 212 -6.64 7.56 -7.58
CA PRO A 212 -6.76 6.70 -6.41
C PRO A 212 -5.79 7.07 -5.29
N LYS A 213 -4.56 7.48 -5.64
CA LYS A 213 -3.59 7.98 -4.67
C LYS A 213 -4.09 9.20 -3.88
N GLN A 214 -4.76 10.15 -4.54
CA GLN A 214 -5.31 11.34 -3.86
C GLN A 214 -6.47 10.95 -2.94
N ARG A 215 -7.32 10.02 -3.37
CA ARG A 215 -8.38 9.46 -2.51
C ARG A 215 -7.82 8.75 -1.30
N ALA A 216 -6.78 7.92 -1.47
CA ALA A 216 -6.11 7.24 -0.36
C ALA A 216 -5.56 8.22 0.67
N LEU A 217 -4.89 9.29 0.22
CA LEU A 217 -4.34 10.31 1.10
C LEU A 217 -5.43 11.12 1.82
N SER A 218 -6.55 11.41 1.14
CA SER A 218 -7.71 12.04 1.77
C SER A 218 -8.27 11.18 2.90
N SER A 219 -8.51 9.89 2.64
CA SER A 219 -9.02 8.96 3.65
C SER A 219 -8.03 8.71 4.80
N ARG A 220 -6.72 8.73 4.51
CA ARG A 220 -5.69 8.68 5.57
C ARG A 220 -5.73 9.92 6.48
N GLU A 221 -5.89 11.10 5.90
CA GLU A 221 -6.03 12.33 6.67
C GLU A 221 -7.30 12.28 7.54
N GLU A 222 -8.41 11.80 6.99
CA GLU A 222 -9.67 11.62 7.74
C GLU A 222 -9.49 10.62 8.90
N ALA A 223 -8.83 9.48 8.65
CA ALA A 223 -8.50 8.51 9.69
C ALA A 223 -7.63 9.10 10.79
N ALA A 224 -6.60 9.88 10.41
CA ALA A 224 -5.71 10.52 11.38
C ALA A 224 -6.43 11.60 12.21
N ARG A 225 -7.31 12.38 11.60
CA ARG A 225 -8.16 13.35 12.32
C ARG A 225 -9.14 12.66 13.29
N ALA A 226 -9.80 11.58 12.82
CA ALA A 226 -10.69 10.80 13.68
C ALA A 226 -9.91 10.18 14.84
N ARG A 227 -8.65 9.76 14.66
CA ARG A 227 -7.79 9.26 15.73
C ARG A 227 -7.51 10.32 16.79
N VAL A 228 -7.30 11.60 16.42
CA VAL A 228 -7.17 12.69 17.38
C VAL A 228 -8.41 12.76 18.29
N GLU A 229 -9.60 12.57 17.71
CA GLU A 229 -10.85 12.59 18.49
C GLU A 229 -11.01 11.36 19.40
N VAL A 230 -10.51 10.17 18.98
CA VAL A 230 -10.42 9.00 19.87
C VAL A 230 -9.53 9.31 21.06
N GLU A 231 -8.34 9.87 20.84
CA GLU A 231 -7.40 10.18 21.93
C GLU A 231 -7.92 11.30 22.85
N ARG A 232 -8.64 12.26 22.31
CA ARG A 232 -9.33 13.28 23.12
C ARG A 232 -10.46 12.69 23.96
N ALA A 233 -11.25 11.79 23.36
CA ALA A 233 -12.32 11.10 24.08
C ALA A 233 -11.78 10.18 25.18
N SER A 234 -10.58 9.62 25.00
CA SER A 234 -9.89 8.78 26.00
C SER A 234 -9.40 9.56 27.25
N ARG A 235 -9.59 10.89 27.30
CA ARG A 235 -9.47 11.66 28.54
C ARG A 235 -10.56 11.33 29.56
N TYR A 236 -11.73 10.90 29.07
CA TYR A 236 -12.82 10.48 29.92
C TYR A 236 -12.58 9.03 30.36
N PRO A 237 -12.60 8.76 31.67
CA PRO A 237 -12.38 7.42 32.17
C PRO A 237 -13.58 6.52 31.87
N ASP A 238 -13.29 5.21 31.74
CA ASP A 238 -14.36 4.22 31.66
C ASP A 238 -15.06 4.04 33.00
N VAL A 239 -16.35 3.84 32.96
CA VAL A 239 -17.15 3.50 34.13
C VAL A 239 -17.32 1.99 34.20
N THR A 240 -16.74 1.37 35.21
CA THR A 240 -16.90 -0.08 35.42
C THR A 240 -18.06 -0.38 36.34
N VAL A 241 -19.01 -1.17 35.92
CA VAL A 241 -20.12 -1.68 36.72
C VAL A 241 -19.85 -3.16 37.01
N GLY A 242 -19.84 -3.52 38.29
CA GLY A 242 -19.59 -4.88 38.72
C GLY A 242 -20.74 -5.44 39.57
N LEU A 243 -21.01 -6.72 39.41
CA LEU A 243 -21.89 -7.49 40.26
C LEU A 243 -21.11 -8.67 40.86
N ASN A 244 -21.05 -8.75 42.18
CA ASN A 244 -20.35 -9.78 42.89
C ASN A 244 -21.30 -10.49 43.87
N VAL A 245 -21.23 -11.80 43.91
CA VAL A 245 -21.98 -12.63 44.86
C VAL A 245 -21.03 -13.56 45.60
N GLY A 246 -21.23 -13.67 46.88
CA GLY A 246 -20.36 -14.48 47.73
C GLY A 246 -21.06 -15.03 48.97
N ARG A 247 -20.29 -15.80 49.73
CA ARG A 247 -20.67 -16.26 51.06
C ARG A 247 -19.57 -15.93 52.02
N GLU A 248 -19.95 -15.21 53.07
CA GLU A 248 -19.07 -14.75 54.12
C GLU A 248 -19.55 -15.25 55.50
N GLY A 249 -18.63 -15.38 56.45
CA GLY A 249 -18.94 -15.72 57.83
C GLY A 249 -18.57 -17.14 58.25
N PRO A 250 -18.49 -17.36 59.59
CA PRO A 250 -18.11 -18.63 60.17
C PRO A 250 -19.26 -19.66 60.16
N GLY A 251 -18.97 -20.90 59.86
CA GLY A 251 -19.80 -22.09 60.07
C GLY A 251 -21.28 -21.93 59.77
N ASP A 252 -22.11 -22.00 60.82
CA ASP A 252 -23.55 -21.94 60.73
C ASP A 252 -24.09 -20.52 60.54
N GLY A 253 -23.26 -19.47 60.68
CA GLY A 253 -23.60 -18.05 60.49
C GLY A 253 -23.24 -17.50 59.08
N ARG A 254 -23.14 -18.36 58.04
CA ARG A 254 -22.80 -17.91 56.67
C ARG A 254 -23.89 -17.06 56.04
N GLU A 255 -23.51 -15.86 55.73
CA GLU A 255 -24.39 -14.92 54.99
C GLU A 255 -24.12 -14.93 53.50
N ARG A 256 -25.16 -14.75 52.70
CA ARG A 256 -25.05 -14.52 51.27
C ARG A 256 -24.96 -13.00 51.04
N VAL A 257 -23.83 -12.58 50.48
CA VAL A 257 -23.56 -11.18 50.17
C VAL A 257 -23.68 -10.98 48.65
N THR A 258 -24.43 -9.95 48.26
CA THR A 258 -24.52 -9.51 46.87
C THR A 258 -24.09 -8.05 46.83
N THR A 259 -23.01 -7.77 46.08
CA THR A 259 -22.44 -6.43 45.97
C THR A 259 -22.58 -5.90 44.57
N LEU A 260 -23.24 -4.77 44.39
CA LEU A 260 -23.20 -3.97 43.17
C LEU A 260 -22.14 -2.89 43.35
N SER A 261 -21.15 -2.85 42.45
CA SER A 261 -20.06 -1.89 42.49
C SER A 261 -20.07 -1.00 41.25
N VAL A 262 -19.70 0.25 41.44
CA VAL A 262 -19.41 1.21 40.37
C VAL A 262 -18.05 1.78 40.64
N SER A 263 -17.14 1.65 39.68
CA SER A 263 -15.76 2.16 39.80
C SER A 263 -15.46 3.10 38.64
N VAL A 264 -14.85 4.24 38.95
CA VAL A 264 -14.43 5.24 37.95
C VAL A 264 -13.01 5.66 38.32
N PRO A 265 -12.00 5.38 37.46
CA PRO A 265 -10.65 5.89 37.68
C PRO A 265 -10.62 7.41 37.51
N LEU A 266 -10.01 8.13 38.45
CA LEU A 266 -9.91 9.57 38.37
C LEU A 266 -8.63 9.99 37.65
N PRO A 267 -8.70 10.70 36.50
CA PRO A 267 -7.54 11.08 35.71
C PRO A 267 -6.84 12.33 36.30
N LEU A 268 -6.30 12.21 37.53
CA LEU A 268 -5.67 13.34 38.21
C LEU A 268 -4.30 13.68 37.63
N PHE A 269 -3.52 12.69 37.22
CA PHE A 269 -2.12 12.85 36.78
C PHE A 269 -1.90 12.60 35.30
N LYS A 270 -2.56 11.61 34.72
CA LYS A 270 -2.46 11.26 33.30
C LYS A 270 -3.76 11.59 32.58
N ARG A 271 -3.71 12.52 31.62
CA ARG A 271 -4.86 13.01 30.86
C ARG A 271 -4.72 12.72 29.35
N ASN A 272 -3.97 11.69 29.00
CA ASN A 272 -3.71 11.25 27.62
C ASN A 272 -3.01 12.30 26.72
N ASP A 273 -2.34 13.30 27.31
CA ASP A 273 -1.77 14.41 26.54
C ASP A 273 -0.68 13.95 25.56
N ALA A 274 0.10 12.93 25.92
CA ALA A 274 1.14 12.38 25.03
C ALA A 274 0.54 11.72 23.78
N ALA A 275 -0.50 10.89 23.94
CA ALA A 275 -1.15 10.23 22.81
C ALA A 275 -1.90 11.24 21.91
N ILE A 276 -2.52 12.27 22.53
CA ILE A 276 -3.12 13.37 21.76
C ILE A 276 -2.06 14.14 20.96
N GLY A 277 -0.90 14.43 21.55
CA GLY A 277 0.21 15.10 20.87
C GLY A 277 0.73 14.28 19.69
N GLN A 278 0.86 12.97 19.87
CA GLN A 278 1.25 12.04 18.79
C GLN A 278 0.19 12.02 17.67
N ALA A 279 -1.08 11.87 18.01
CA ALA A 279 -2.16 11.84 17.01
C ALA A 279 -2.27 13.16 16.23
N LEU A 280 -2.07 14.31 16.89
CA LEU A 280 -2.00 15.62 16.22
C LEU A 280 -0.83 15.71 15.24
N SER A 281 0.34 15.18 15.61
CA SER A 281 1.50 15.11 14.73
C SER A 281 1.21 14.24 13.51
N GLU A 282 0.62 13.07 13.70
CA GLU A 282 0.23 12.16 12.60
C GLU A 282 -0.80 12.82 11.66
N ALA A 283 -1.80 13.53 12.20
CA ALA A 283 -2.79 14.25 11.40
C ALA A 283 -2.15 15.38 10.57
N THR A 284 -1.23 16.15 11.17
CA THR A 284 -0.49 17.20 10.45
C THR A 284 0.38 16.62 9.35
N GLN A 285 1.06 15.49 9.61
CA GLN A 285 1.87 14.80 8.61
C GLN A 285 1.01 14.32 7.42
N ALA A 286 -0.15 13.73 7.69
CA ALA A 286 -1.07 13.29 6.65
C ALA A 286 -1.60 14.45 5.79
N GLU A 287 -1.91 15.59 6.41
CA GLU A 287 -2.31 16.81 5.71
C GLU A 287 -1.20 17.35 4.78
N ILE A 288 0.03 17.43 5.29
CA ILE A 288 1.20 17.86 4.51
C ILE A 288 1.45 16.91 3.34
N GLU A 289 1.40 15.59 3.57
CA GLU A 289 1.61 14.58 2.53
C GLU A 289 0.55 14.72 1.43
N ARG A 290 -0.72 14.84 1.78
CA ARG A 290 -1.81 15.04 0.82
C ARG A 290 -1.61 16.34 0.01
N ALA A 291 -1.31 17.44 0.68
CA ALA A 291 -1.13 18.75 0.03
C ALA A 291 0.10 18.77 -0.90
N SER A 292 1.22 18.14 -0.51
CA SER A 292 2.42 18.05 -1.35
C SER A 292 2.18 17.16 -2.56
N THR A 293 1.60 15.98 -2.38
CA THR A 293 1.30 15.04 -3.48
C THR A 293 0.32 15.64 -4.49
N ALA A 294 -0.67 16.41 -4.03
CA ALA A 294 -1.59 17.12 -4.94
C ALA A 294 -0.87 18.15 -5.80
N ARG A 295 0.05 18.93 -5.22
CA ARG A 295 0.86 19.92 -5.95
C ARG A 295 1.80 19.25 -6.96
N ASP A 296 2.45 18.16 -6.56
CA ASP A 296 3.36 17.42 -7.43
C ASP A 296 2.62 16.81 -8.63
N ALA A 297 1.44 16.25 -8.43
CA ALA A 297 0.61 15.73 -9.50
C ALA A 297 0.21 16.84 -10.51
N GLN A 298 -0.18 18.01 -10.01
CA GLN A 298 -0.49 19.16 -10.88
C GLN A 298 0.74 19.65 -11.64
N ALA A 299 1.92 19.69 -10.98
CA ALA A 299 3.16 20.10 -11.63
C ALA A 299 3.59 19.11 -12.72
N GLN A 300 3.40 17.80 -12.47
CA GLN A 300 3.68 16.76 -13.48
C GLN A 300 2.79 16.92 -14.71
N VAL A 301 1.47 17.12 -14.54
CA VAL A 301 0.54 17.34 -15.66
C VAL A 301 0.91 18.57 -16.48
N ARG A 302 1.41 19.65 -15.85
CA ARG A 302 1.81 20.88 -16.57
C ARG A 302 3.14 20.75 -17.32
N ARG A 303 3.94 19.72 -17.03
CA ARG A 303 5.22 19.45 -17.72
C ARG A 303 5.05 18.57 -18.96
N LEU A 304 3.94 17.86 -19.06
CA LEU A 304 3.58 17.05 -20.22
C LEU A 304 3.04 17.92 -21.36
#